data_a6bff201739b27c8828608b14a7c3202
#
_entry.id   a6bff201739b27c8828608b14a7c3202
#
_cell.length_a   1.000
_cell.length_b   1.000
_cell.length_c   1.000
_cell.angle_alpha   90.00
_cell.angle_beta   90.00
_cell.angle_gamma   90.00
#
_symmetry.space_group_name_H-M   'P 1'
#
loop_
_entity.id
_entity.type
_entity.pdbx_description
1 polymer ?
#
loop_
_entity_poly.entity_id
_entity_poly.type
_entity_poly.pdbx_seq_one_letter_code
_entity_poly.pdbx_strand_id
1 'polypeptide(L)'
;MHILDPASLRDYLGAIANVRARLGPQPAAWQIREVGDGNLNLVFIVEGPDGSVCVKQALPYVRAAGPSWPMSPDRIFFEQAYFEAVAPYVGARIPAIHHFDRERYCLVMERLSPHIILRHGLITGREYPALARDMGDYVARACFFTSDLAWPFERKLSGMALFAANLPLLRITVDLVFKDPYRVSARNRHTAPQLDALVAAIRADAPLKLAAARFGQKFLGQPEALIHGDLHSGSVMVTETDTRVIDPEFAFYGPVGFDLGAFFGNLLLSWYSQAGHATSNDDRSAYRDWILEQLQAFWVAFRARYLSLWNEHAEGDAFPSDLFQAPADRAALETAQRAQMQALFADMLGFAACKMIRRIVGFAHVIDMEAIPDPQRRAGCEARALAMARLLLRQPERFVSMTEVIDAVPRVTADP
;
A
#
# COMPACT_ATOMS: atom_id res chain seq x y z
N MET A 1 -0.36 13.71 26.38
CA MET A 1 -1.38 13.10 25.50
C MET A 1 -2.23 12.15 26.34
N HIS A 2 -3.56 12.28 26.26
CA HIS A 2 -4.49 11.34 26.91
C HIS A 2 -4.82 10.20 25.93
N ILE A 3 -4.58 8.96 26.34
CA ILE A 3 -4.94 7.77 25.55
C ILE A 3 -6.42 7.49 25.79
N LEU A 4 -7.19 7.44 24.71
CA LEU A 4 -8.64 7.25 24.75
C LEU A 4 -8.99 5.80 25.11
N ASP A 5 -9.93 5.66 26.01
CA ASP A 5 -10.65 4.42 26.32
C ASP A 5 -12.14 4.59 25.94
N PRO A 6 -12.99 3.56 25.97
CA PRO A 6 -14.38 3.68 25.57
C PRO A 6 -15.19 4.76 26.33
N ALA A 7 -14.86 5.03 27.60
CA ALA A 7 -15.58 6.04 28.40
C ALA A 7 -15.17 7.45 28.00
N SER A 8 -13.87 7.74 28.01
CA SER A 8 -13.33 9.06 27.60
C SER A 8 -13.57 9.36 26.13
N LEU A 9 -13.59 8.34 25.28
CA LEU A 9 -13.94 8.48 23.87
C LEU A 9 -15.41 8.91 23.69
N ARG A 10 -16.33 8.33 24.47
CA ARG A 10 -17.76 8.71 24.45
C ARG A 10 -17.95 10.19 24.79
N ASP A 11 -17.31 10.66 25.84
CA ASP A 11 -17.41 12.05 26.28
C ASP A 11 -16.80 13.00 25.25
N TYR A 12 -15.63 12.62 24.73
CA TYR A 12 -14.94 13.38 23.68
C TYR A 12 -15.80 13.53 22.42
N LEU A 13 -16.31 12.44 21.86
CA LEU A 13 -17.14 12.48 20.65
C LEU A 13 -18.48 13.18 20.89
N GLY A 14 -19.04 13.07 22.09
CA GLY A 14 -20.27 13.74 22.49
C GLY A 14 -20.18 15.26 22.48
N ALA A 15 -18.97 15.81 22.66
CA ALA A 15 -18.71 17.24 22.56
C ALA A 15 -18.58 17.74 21.10
N ILE A 16 -18.37 16.85 20.11
CA ILE A 16 -18.18 17.22 18.71
C ILE A 16 -19.54 17.19 17.99
N ALA A 17 -20.05 18.38 17.66
CA ALA A 17 -21.43 18.54 17.17
C ALA A 17 -21.74 17.72 15.90
N ASN A 18 -20.86 17.72 14.88
CA ASN A 18 -21.05 16.97 13.64
C ASN A 18 -20.96 15.45 13.83
N VAL A 19 -20.14 14.97 14.77
CA VAL A 19 -20.04 13.53 15.10
C VAL A 19 -21.28 13.10 15.87
N ARG A 20 -21.71 13.90 16.86
CA ARG A 20 -22.95 13.65 17.60
C ARG A 20 -24.17 13.60 16.69
N ALA A 21 -24.25 14.49 15.70
CA ALA A 21 -25.34 14.50 14.73
C ALA A 21 -25.38 13.21 13.87
N ARG A 22 -24.22 12.57 13.64
CA ARG A 22 -24.13 11.29 12.90
C ARG A 22 -24.48 10.08 13.75
N LEU A 23 -24.11 10.09 15.02
CA LEU A 23 -24.28 8.96 15.92
C LEU A 23 -25.63 8.98 16.66
N GLY A 24 -26.28 10.13 16.72
CA GLY A 24 -27.49 10.35 17.50
C GLY A 24 -27.25 11.15 18.79
N PRO A 25 -28.29 11.80 19.32
CA PRO A 25 -28.15 12.84 20.34
C PRO A 25 -27.77 12.35 21.74
N GLN A 26 -27.87 11.03 21.99
CA GLN A 26 -27.64 10.44 23.31
C GLN A 26 -26.36 9.60 23.34
N PRO A 27 -25.20 10.16 23.77
CA PRO A 27 -23.94 9.41 23.81
C PRO A 27 -23.97 8.12 24.65
N ALA A 28 -24.82 8.09 25.70
CA ALA A 28 -24.99 6.91 26.53
C ALA A 28 -25.51 5.66 25.76
N ALA A 29 -26.21 5.89 24.65
CA ALA A 29 -26.72 4.81 23.79
C ALA A 29 -25.68 4.28 22.80
N TRP A 30 -24.53 4.91 22.65
CA TRP A 30 -23.51 4.50 21.70
C TRP A 30 -22.77 3.26 22.15
N GLN A 31 -22.59 2.31 21.25
CA GLN A 31 -21.76 1.15 21.43
C GLN A 31 -20.37 1.44 20.90
N ILE A 32 -19.36 1.24 21.74
CA ILE A 32 -17.96 1.48 21.42
C ILE A 32 -17.20 0.18 21.57
N ARG A 33 -16.54 -0.25 20.50
CA ARG A 33 -15.65 -1.40 20.53
C ARG A 33 -14.30 -1.06 19.92
N GLU A 34 -13.24 -1.53 20.54
CA GLU A 34 -11.90 -1.45 19.99
C GLU A 34 -11.70 -2.53 18.91
N VAL A 35 -11.02 -2.16 17.82
CA VAL A 35 -10.58 -3.08 16.76
C VAL A 35 -9.14 -3.51 17.06
N GLY A 36 -8.93 -4.81 17.27
CA GLY A 36 -7.64 -5.35 17.72
C GLY A 36 -6.51 -5.37 16.69
N ASP A 37 -6.84 -5.26 15.40
CA ASP A 37 -5.91 -5.53 14.30
C ASP A 37 -4.95 -4.37 13.95
N GLY A 38 -5.03 -3.22 14.64
CA GLY A 38 -4.15 -2.08 14.40
C GLY A 38 -2.74 -2.29 14.96
N ASN A 39 -1.73 -2.38 14.10
CA ASN A 39 -0.33 -2.53 14.53
C ASN A 39 0.27 -1.26 15.13
N LEU A 40 -0.16 -0.08 14.69
CA LEU A 40 0.44 1.20 15.06
C LEU A 40 -0.47 2.07 15.93
N ASN A 41 -1.77 2.03 15.72
CA ASN A 41 -2.75 2.95 16.29
C ASN A 41 -3.85 2.23 17.08
N LEU A 42 -4.52 2.95 17.97
CA LEU A 42 -5.81 2.54 18.51
C LEU A 42 -6.89 2.83 17.47
N VAL A 43 -7.77 1.86 17.26
CA VAL A 43 -8.92 2.01 16.36
C VAL A 43 -10.18 1.59 17.09
N PHE A 44 -11.19 2.45 17.07
CA PHE A 44 -12.51 2.19 17.65
C PHE A 44 -13.58 2.29 16.58
N ILE A 45 -14.56 1.40 16.64
CA ILE A 45 -15.83 1.54 15.94
C ILE A 45 -16.85 2.02 16.96
N VAL A 46 -17.52 3.11 16.62
CA VAL A 46 -18.59 3.69 17.42
C VAL A 46 -19.88 3.64 16.63
N GLU A 47 -20.88 2.96 17.19
CA GLU A 47 -22.20 2.78 16.61
C GLU A 47 -23.24 3.45 17.50
N GLY A 48 -24.01 4.36 16.93
CA GLY A 48 -25.14 5.02 17.55
C GLY A 48 -26.45 4.68 16.82
N PRO A 49 -27.59 5.14 17.32
CA PRO A 49 -28.91 4.88 16.70
C PRO A 49 -29.02 5.44 15.27
N ASP A 50 -28.34 6.54 14.95
CA ASP A 50 -28.48 7.22 13.67
C ASP A 50 -27.32 6.90 12.68
N GLY A 51 -26.29 6.21 13.13
CA GLY A 51 -25.17 5.82 12.26
C GLY A 51 -23.93 5.37 13.01
N SER A 52 -22.80 5.35 12.31
CA SER A 52 -21.54 4.88 12.89
C SER A 52 -20.34 5.67 12.36
N VAL A 53 -19.24 5.65 13.13
CA VAL A 53 -17.95 6.21 12.74
C VAL A 53 -16.81 5.25 13.11
N CYS A 54 -15.67 5.41 12.42
CA CYS A 54 -14.39 4.84 12.81
C CYS A 54 -13.55 5.95 13.45
N VAL A 55 -12.93 5.65 14.59
CA VAL A 55 -12.06 6.58 15.29
C VAL A 55 -10.68 5.97 15.40
N LYS A 56 -9.66 6.70 14.95
CA LYS A 56 -8.26 6.29 14.99
C LYS A 56 -7.47 7.26 15.85
N GLN A 57 -6.74 6.75 16.85
CA GLN A 57 -5.83 7.56 17.67
C GLN A 57 -4.40 7.03 17.54
N ALA A 58 -3.47 7.93 17.19
CA ALA A 58 -2.06 7.58 17.15
C ALA A 58 -1.47 7.58 18.57
N LEU A 59 -0.72 6.52 18.90
CA LEU A 59 0.00 6.38 20.16
C LEU A 59 1.44 6.91 20.02
N PRO A 60 2.11 7.33 21.13
CA PRO A 60 3.50 7.76 21.09
C PRO A 60 4.51 6.60 20.96
N TYR A 61 4.04 5.44 20.53
CA TYR A 61 4.82 4.22 20.28
C TYR A 61 4.10 3.31 19.27
N VAL A 62 4.81 2.32 18.75
CA VAL A 62 4.23 1.24 17.94
C VAL A 62 3.37 0.35 18.84
N ARG A 63 2.05 0.29 18.63
CA ARG A 63 1.12 -0.44 19.48
C ARG A 63 1.52 -1.92 19.68
N ALA A 64 1.89 -2.60 18.59
CA ALA A 64 2.28 -4.00 18.61
C ALA A 64 3.58 -4.27 19.42
N ALA A 65 4.46 -3.27 19.56
CA ALA A 65 5.73 -3.38 20.30
C ALA A 65 5.70 -2.70 21.68
N GLY A 66 4.66 -1.91 21.95
CA GLY A 66 4.53 -1.14 23.19
C GLY A 66 5.55 0.00 23.32
N PRO A 67 5.72 0.56 24.54
CA PRO A 67 6.61 1.71 24.80
C PRO A 67 8.09 1.48 24.46
N SER A 68 8.52 0.21 24.26
CA SER A 68 9.90 -0.12 23.86
C SER A 68 10.26 0.37 22.43
N TRP A 69 9.26 0.72 21.62
CA TRP A 69 9.47 1.28 20.29
C TRP A 69 8.75 2.64 20.18
N PRO A 70 9.38 3.73 20.65
CA PRO A 70 8.81 5.07 20.57
C PRO A 70 8.58 5.49 19.12
N MET A 71 7.45 6.16 18.86
CA MET A 71 7.09 6.67 17.53
C MET A 71 6.27 7.95 17.68
N SER A 72 6.55 8.96 16.83
CA SER A 72 5.77 10.20 16.83
C SER A 72 4.30 9.91 16.50
N PRO A 73 3.34 10.45 17.28
CA PRO A 73 1.93 10.36 16.96
C PRO A 73 1.53 11.28 15.78
N ASP A 74 2.41 12.17 15.31
CA ASP A 74 2.14 13.06 14.17
C ASP A 74 1.84 12.30 12.86
N ARG A 75 2.11 10.99 12.80
CA ARG A 75 1.74 10.16 11.64
C ARG A 75 0.25 10.24 11.28
N ILE A 76 -0.65 10.46 12.26
CA ILE A 76 -2.08 10.63 12.02
C ILE A 76 -2.39 11.94 11.29
N PHE A 77 -1.56 12.98 11.48
CA PHE A 77 -1.65 14.21 10.72
C PHE A 77 -1.31 14.00 9.25
N PHE A 78 -0.26 13.22 8.95
CA PHE A 78 0.09 12.90 7.55
C PHE A 78 -0.98 12.04 6.88
N GLU A 79 -1.63 11.13 7.61
CA GLU A 79 -2.79 10.40 7.13
C GLU A 79 -3.94 11.34 6.76
N GLN A 80 -4.30 12.25 7.64
CA GLN A 80 -5.36 13.25 7.39
C GLN A 80 -4.99 14.17 6.22
N ALA A 81 -3.76 14.70 6.20
CA ALA A 81 -3.28 15.57 5.13
C ALA A 81 -3.24 14.87 3.75
N TYR A 82 -2.91 13.58 3.72
CA TYR A 82 -3.00 12.79 2.48
C TYR A 82 -4.45 12.69 2.00
N PHE A 83 -5.38 12.29 2.87
CA PHE A 83 -6.78 12.21 2.48
C PHE A 83 -7.31 13.56 1.97
N GLU A 84 -6.97 14.66 2.62
CA GLU A 84 -7.35 16.00 2.18
C GLU A 84 -6.80 16.33 0.78
N ALA A 85 -5.54 15.99 0.52
CA ALA A 85 -4.89 16.26 -0.77
C ALA A 85 -5.49 15.48 -1.93
N VAL A 86 -5.88 14.21 -1.71
CA VAL A 86 -6.35 13.32 -2.78
C VAL A 86 -7.87 13.26 -2.93
N ALA A 87 -8.64 13.58 -1.88
CA ALA A 87 -10.11 13.47 -1.87
C ALA A 87 -10.81 14.11 -3.09
N PRO A 88 -10.41 15.29 -3.59
CA PRO A 88 -11.04 15.91 -4.76
C PRO A 88 -10.94 15.06 -6.04
N TYR A 89 -9.96 14.17 -6.10
CA TYR A 89 -9.61 13.43 -7.31
C TYR A 89 -10.04 11.96 -7.26
N VAL A 90 -10.03 11.35 -6.07
CA VAL A 90 -10.36 9.93 -5.90
C VAL A 90 -11.78 9.68 -5.39
N GLY A 91 -12.46 10.73 -4.92
CA GLY A 91 -13.86 10.67 -4.47
C GLY A 91 -14.08 9.62 -3.39
N ALA A 92 -15.09 8.77 -3.61
CA ALA A 92 -15.49 7.75 -2.67
C ALA A 92 -14.51 6.56 -2.54
N ARG A 93 -13.31 6.60 -3.15
CA ARG A 93 -12.31 5.54 -2.97
C ARG A 93 -11.58 5.58 -1.63
N ILE A 94 -11.82 6.60 -0.82
CA ILE A 94 -11.29 6.77 0.53
C ILE A 94 -12.43 7.06 1.50
N PRO A 95 -12.25 6.82 2.82
CA PRO A 95 -13.26 7.18 3.80
C PRO A 95 -13.41 8.70 3.91
N ALA A 96 -14.63 9.17 4.10
CA ALA A 96 -14.90 10.57 4.42
C ALA A 96 -14.36 10.92 5.81
N ILE A 97 -13.64 12.03 5.91
CA ILE A 97 -13.15 12.54 7.20
C ILE A 97 -14.24 13.40 7.85
N HIS A 98 -14.57 13.09 9.09
CA HIS A 98 -15.61 13.79 9.85
C HIS A 98 -15.05 14.78 10.86
N HIS A 99 -13.90 14.45 11.48
CA HIS A 99 -13.22 15.34 12.41
C HIS A 99 -11.75 14.94 12.54
N PHE A 100 -10.90 15.93 12.75
CA PHE A 100 -9.49 15.75 13.06
C PHE A 100 -9.09 16.62 14.25
N ASP A 101 -8.47 16.03 15.26
CA ASP A 101 -7.94 16.70 16.44
C ASP A 101 -6.43 16.48 16.53
N ARG A 102 -5.68 17.53 16.19
CA ARG A 102 -4.21 17.47 16.17
C ARG A 102 -3.60 17.36 17.57
N GLU A 103 -4.24 17.95 18.58
CA GLU A 103 -3.72 17.92 19.96
C GLU A 103 -3.91 16.55 20.61
N ARG A 104 -4.99 15.85 20.25
CA ARG A 104 -5.28 14.49 20.72
C ARG A 104 -4.76 13.41 19.79
N TYR A 105 -4.21 13.80 18.64
CA TYR A 105 -3.77 12.87 17.57
C TYR A 105 -4.90 11.89 17.18
N CYS A 106 -6.09 12.42 16.99
CA CYS A 106 -7.30 11.65 16.80
C CYS A 106 -7.99 12.01 15.47
N LEU A 107 -8.34 11.00 14.69
CA LEU A 107 -9.05 11.11 13.41
C LEU A 107 -10.38 10.37 13.51
N VAL A 108 -11.48 11.07 13.21
CA VAL A 108 -12.82 10.48 13.12
C VAL A 108 -13.22 10.44 11.65
N MET A 109 -13.53 9.26 11.16
CA MET A 109 -13.81 9.04 9.74
C MET A 109 -15.02 8.13 9.54
N GLU A 110 -15.46 8.03 8.30
CA GLU A 110 -16.47 7.08 7.84
C GLU A 110 -16.10 5.67 8.28
N ARG A 111 -17.07 4.97 8.89
CA ARG A 111 -16.95 3.53 9.06
C ARG A 111 -17.30 2.84 7.76
N LEU A 112 -16.35 2.14 7.18
CA LEU A 112 -16.59 1.33 6.00
C LEU A 112 -17.28 0.01 6.40
N SER A 113 -18.54 -0.10 6.08
CA SER A 113 -19.37 -1.29 6.37
C SER A 113 -20.33 -1.53 5.20
N PRO A 114 -20.49 -2.75 4.67
CA PRO A 114 -20.01 -4.04 5.18
C PRO A 114 -18.62 -4.47 4.66
N HIS A 115 -17.73 -3.54 4.31
CA HIS A 115 -16.40 -3.83 3.79
C HIS A 115 -15.57 -4.69 4.75
N ILE A 116 -14.73 -5.53 4.18
CA ILE A 116 -13.69 -6.29 4.89
C ILE A 116 -12.31 -5.92 4.36
N ILE A 117 -11.28 -6.17 5.14
CA ILE A 117 -9.89 -6.03 4.67
C ILE A 117 -9.65 -7.01 3.53
N LEU A 118 -9.15 -6.51 2.38
CA LEU A 118 -8.91 -7.31 1.17
C LEU A 118 -8.08 -8.56 1.46
N ARG A 119 -7.05 -8.45 2.29
CA ARG A 119 -6.18 -9.58 2.64
C ARG A 119 -6.96 -10.77 3.21
N HIS A 120 -7.94 -10.54 4.05
CA HIS A 120 -8.78 -11.63 4.59
C HIS A 120 -9.59 -12.31 3.49
N GLY A 121 -10.12 -11.52 2.56
CA GLY A 121 -10.82 -12.06 1.39
C GLY A 121 -9.92 -12.89 0.49
N LEU A 122 -8.69 -12.43 0.23
CA LEU A 122 -7.72 -13.16 -0.59
C LEU A 122 -7.32 -14.52 0.03
N ILE A 123 -7.09 -14.58 1.34
CA ILE A 123 -6.79 -15.82 2.06
C ILE A 123 -7.95 -16.81 1.96
N THR A 124 -9.20 -16.32 2.06
CA THR A 124 -10.40 -17.16 1.99
C THR A 124 -10.83 -17.52 0.57
N GLY A 125 -10.12 -17.03 -0.48
CA GLY A 125 -10.42 -17.35 -1.86
C GLY A 125 -11.64 -16.60 -2.42
N ARG A 126 -11.93 -15.40 -1.93
CA ARG A 126 -13.02 -14.56 -2.42
C ARG A 126 -12.58 -13.70 -3.58
N GLU A 127 -13.38 -13.68 -4.63
CA GLU A 127 -13.18 -12.83 -5.80
C GLU A 127 -13.86 -11.47 -5.64
N TYR A 128 -13.19 -10.43 -6.17
CA TYR A 128 -13.66 -9.04 -6.15
C TYR A 128 -13.54 -8.45 -7.55
N PRO A 129 -14.57 -8.55 -8.38
CA PRO A 129 -14.49 -8.20 -9.81
C PRO A 129 -14.10 -6.74 -10.11
N ALA A 130 -14.38 -5.84 -9.19
CA ALA A 130 -14.04 -4.42 -9.34
C ALA A 130 -12.60 -4.07 -8.91
N LEU A 131 -11.93 -4.95 -8.15
CA LEU A 131 -10.69 -4.67 -7.42
C LEU A 131 -9.60 -4.03 -8.30
N ALA A 132 -9.21 -4.73 -9.34
CA ALA A 132 -8.07 -4.31 -10.17
C ALA A 132 -8.33 -2.97 -10.88
N ARG A 133 -9.54 -2.79 -11.43
CA ARG A 133 -9.97 -1.54 -12.08
C ARG A 133 -9.97 -0.38 -11.08
N ASP A 134 -10.57 -0.60 -9.93
CA ASP A 134 -10.74 0.42 -8.90
C ASP A 134 -9.40 0.85 -8.30
N MET A 135 -8.51 -0.11 -8.05
CA MET A 135 -7.16 0.19 -7.56
C MET A 135 -6.28 0.88 -8.60
N GLY A 136 -6.37 0.45 -9.88
CA GLY A 136 -5.65 1.11 -10.97
C GLY A 136 -6.09 2.55 -11.17
N ASP A 137 -7.41 2.81 -11.16
CA ASP A 137 -7.98 4.17 -11.25
C ASP A 137 -7.58 5.03 -10.04
N TYR A 138 -7.64 4.45 -8.82
CA TYR A 138 -7.26 5.15 -7.59
C TYR A 138 -5.79 5.61 -7.63
N VAL A 139 -4.85 4.70 -7.90
CA VAL A 139 -3.42 5.06 -7.92
C VAL A 139 -3.13 6.06 -9.03
N ALA A 140 -3.72 5.88 -10.22
CA ALA A 140 -3.55 6.81 -11.31
C ALA A 140 -3.99 8.22 -10.96
N ARG A 141 -5.18 8.38 -10.37
CA ARG A 141 -5.71 9.69 -9.95
C ARG A 141 -4.92 10.32 -8.82
N ALA A 142 -4.68 9.58 -7.75
CA ALA A 142 -3.94 10.07 -6.59
C ALA A 142 -2.55 10.56 -6.99
N CYS A 143 -1.82 9.78 -7.77
CA CYS A 143 -0.47 10.12 -8.19
C CYS A 143 -0.42 11.19 -9.28
N PHE A 144 -1.32 11.13 -10.29
CA PHE A 144 -1.32 12.13 -11.36
C PHE A 144 -1.62 13.52 -10.81
N PHE A 145 -2.72 13.68 -10.07
CA PHE A 145 -3.16 14.99 -9.58
C PHE A 145 -2.31 15.57 -8.44
N THR A 146 -1.31 14.85 -7.97
CA THR A 146 -0.34 15.36 -6.98
C THR A 146 1.08 15.48 -7.55
N SER A 147 1.26 15.23 -8.85
CA SER A 147 2.53 15.31 -9.58
C SER A 147 2.75 16.66 -10.26
N ASP A 148 3.96 16.84 -10.82
CA ASP A 148 4.31 17.98 -11.66
C ASP A 148 3.53 18.05 -12.98
N LEU A 149 2.83 16.98 -13.34
CA LEU A 149 1.97 16.97 -14.54
C LEU A 149 0.67 17.75 -14.34
N ALA A 150 0.16 17.81 -13.10
CA ALA A 150 -1.13 18.44 -12.81
C ALA A 150 -1.01 19.68 -11.90
N TRP A 151 0.00 19.73 -11.03
CA TRP A 151 0.15 20.83 -10.08
C TRP A 151 1.23 21.81 -10.49
N PRO A 152 1.01 23.12 -10.23
CA PRO A 152 2.06 24.12 -10.29
C PRO A 152 3.21 23.77 -9.33
N PHE A 153 4.42 24.11 -9.72
CA PHE A 153 5.65 23.84 -9.00
C PHE A 153 5.60 24.25 -7.51
N GLU A 154 5.10 25.46 -7.22
CA GLU A 154 5.03 25.98 -5.85
C GLU A 154 4.12 25.15 -4.96
N ARG A 155 3.00 24.65 -5.49
CA ARG A 155 2.07 23.80 -4.75
C ARG A 155 2.71 22.46 -4.41
N LYS A 156 3.35 21.81 -5.37
CA LYS A 156 4.04 20.55 -5.15
C LYS A 156 5.19 20.72 -4.16
N LEU A 157 6.00 21.77 -4.30
CA LEU A 157 7.13 22.04 -3.41
C LEU A 157 6.67 22.29 -1.96
N SER A 158 5.58 23.01 -1.75
CA SER A 158 4.95 23.20 -0.43
C SER A 158 4.49 21.87 0.17
N GLY A 159 3.86 20.99 -0.63
CA GLY A 159 3.48 19.66 -0.22
C GLY A 159 4.70 18.80 0.15
N MET A 160 5.76 18.81 -0.66
CA MET A 160 7.01 18.10 -0.37
C MET A 160 7.60 18.55 0.98
N ALA A 161 7.65 19.86 1.25
CA ALA A 161 8.13 20.39 2.52
C ALA A 161 7.30 19.91 3.72
N LEU A 162 5.97 19.86 3.58
CA LEU A 162 5.06 19.34 4.61
C LEU A 162 5.32 17.87 4.91
N PHE A 163 5.28 17.02 3.89
CA PHE A 163 5.39 15.57 4.07
C PHE A 163 6.82 15.08 4.35
N ALA A 164 7.86 15.90 4.09
CA ALA A 164 9.23 15.59 4.51
C ALA A 164 9.36 15.43 6.04
N ALA A 165 8.46 16.03 6.82
CA ALA A 165 8.42 15.88 8.26
C ALA A 165 7.93 14.49 8.74
N ASN A 166 7.39 13.64 7.86
CA ASN A 166 7.03 12.24 8.17
C ASN A 166 8.26 11.32 8.29
N LEU A 167 9.37 11.89 8.72
CA LEU A 167 10.69 11.24 8.79
C LEU A 167 10.71 9.91 9.57
N PRO A 168 10.02 9.74 10.73
CA PRO A 168 10.05 8.48 11.46
C PRO A 168 9.55 7.28 10.64
N LEU A 169 8.45 7.45 9.88
CA LEU A 169 7.88 6.38 9.06
C LEU A 169 8.70 6.14 7.78
N LEU A 170 9.26 7.20 7.18
CA LEU A 170 10.19 7.08 6.06
C LEU A 170 11.44 6.31 6.49
N ARG A 171 11.97 6.57 7.69
CA ARG A 171 13.13 5.85 8.23
C ARG A 171 12.84 4.36 8.39
N ILE A 172 11.66 4.02 8.95
CA ILE A 172 11.20 2.63 9.08
C ILE A 172 11.13 1.97 7.71
N THR A 173 10.54 2.62 6.71
CA THR A 173 10.46 2.06 5.35
C THR A 173 11.85 1.78 4.78
N VAL A 174 12.77 2.74 4.87
CA VAL A 174 14.15 2.56 4.38
C VAL A 174 14.84 1.38 5.04
N ASP A 175 14.72 1.27 6.36
CA ASP A 175 15.40 0.21 7.11
C ASP A 175 14.78 -1.16 6.85
N LEU A 176 13.44 -1.27 6.89
CA LEU A 176 12.74 -2.55 6.80
C LEU A 176 12.61 -3.08 5.37
N VAL A 177 12.57 -2.21 4.36
CA VAL A 177 12.37 -2.64 2.96
C VAL A 177 13.69 -2.78 2.21
N PHE A 178 14.64 -1.84 2.39
CA PHE A 178 15.83 -1.77 1.54
C PHE A 178 17.13 -2.16 2.24
N LYS A 179 17.12 -2.41 3.57
CA LYS A 179 18.36 -2.72 4.32
C LYS A 179 18.29 -4.03 5.08
N ASP A 180 17.36 -4.16 6.03
CA ASP A 180 17.35 -5.27 6.97
C ASP A 180 17.20 -6.65 6.31
N PRO A 181 16.34 -6.87 5.30
CA PRO A 181 16.20 -8.18 4.67
C PRO A 181 17.51 -8.71 4.05
N TYR A 182 18.40 -7.81 3.63
CA TYR A 182 19.63 -8.11 2.91
C TYR A 182 20.86 -8.23 3.81
N ARG A 183 20.69 -8.19 5.12
CA ARG A 183 21.76 -8.32 6.14
C ARG A 183 21.26 -9.08 7.36
N VAL A 184 22.16 -9.42 8.25
CA VAL A 184 21.78 -9.91 9.58
C VAL A 184 21.22 -8.71 10.37
N SER A 185 19.99 -8.87 10.88
CA SER A 185 19.32 -7.88 11.74
C SER A 185 18.48 -8.60 12.75
N ALA A 186 18.44 -8.11 13.99
CA ALA A 186 17.63 -8.66 15.07
C ALA A 186 16.11 -8.56 14.79
N ARG A 187 15.70 -7.69 13.85
CA ARG A 187 14.31 -7.54 13.43
C ARG A 187 13.87 -8.57 12.40
N ASN A 188 14.80 -9.25 11.75
CA ASN A 188 14.49 -10.24 10.71
C ASN A 188 13.98 -11.54 11.34
N ARG A 189 13.01 -12.15 10.66
CA ARG A 189 12.48 -13.46 10.96
C ARG A 189 12.15 -14.17 9.65
N HIS A 190 12.20 -15.49 9.62
CA HIS A 190 11.79 -16.33 8.48
C HIS A 190 11.37 -17.71 8.98
N THR A 191 10.74 -18.51 8.13
CA THR A 191 10.36 -19.90 8.46
C THR A 191 11.63 -20.75 8.53
N ALA A 192 12.10 -20.98 9.75
CA ALA A 192 13.32 -21.73 10.05
C ALA A 192 12.98 -23.16 10.53
N PRO A 193 13.82 -24.15 10.25
CA PRO A 193 15.09 -24.07 9.51
C PRO A 193 14.95 -24.11 7.98
N GLN A 194 13.72 -24.25 7.46
CA GLN A 194 13.44 -24.57 6.07
C GLN A 194 14.02 -23.53 5.07
N LEU A 195 14.02 -22.26 5.43
CA LEU A 195 14.51 -21.17 4.59
C LEU A 195 15.94 -20.70 4.94
N ASP A 196 16.62 -21.31 5.91
CA ASP A 196 17.93 -20.83 6.39
C ASP A 196 18.94 -20.71 5.23
N ALA A 197 19.05 -21.72 4.39
CA ALA A 197 19.98 -21.72 3.25
C ALA A 197 19.61 -20.62 2.22
N LEU A 198 18.32 -20.47 1.88
CA LEU A 198 17.86 -19.47 0.92
C LEU A 198 18.07 -18.04 1.47
N VAL A 199 17.81 -17.83 2.75
CA VAL A 199 18.03 -16.52 3.40
C VAL A 199 19.52 -16.19 3.46
N ALA A 200 20.37 -17.19 3.72
CA ALA A 200 21.82 -17.00 3.65
C ALA A 200 22.27 -16.63 2.22
N ALA A 201 21.73 -17.29 1.20
CA ALA A 201 21.99 -16.99 -0.21
C ALA A 201 21.56 -15.56 -0.59
N ILE A 202 20.36 -15.12 -0.16
CA ILE A 202 19.88 -13.74 -0.38
C ILE A 202 20.85 -12.71 0.25
N ARG A 203 21.33 -12.97 1.47
CA ARG A 203 22.27 -12.09 2.18
C ARG A 203 23.67 -12.11 1.59
N ALA A 204 24.08 -13.17 0.90
CA ALA A 204 25.34 -13.26 0.19
C ALA A 204 25.31 -12.67 -1.22
N ASP A 205 24.12 -12.47 -1.80
CA ASP A 205 23.90 -12.03 -3.17
C ASP A 205 24.22 -10.54 -3.37
N ALA A 206 25.45 -10.23 -3.79
CA ALA A 206 25.87 -8.85 -3.99
C ALA A 206 25.11 -8.11 -5.11
N PRO A 207 24.84 -8.71 -6.28
CA PRO A 207 23.97 -8.10 -7.30
C PRO A 207 22.57 -7.77 -6.79
N LEU A 208 21.94 -8.66 -6.02
CA LEU A 208 20.61 -8.43 -5.44
C LEU A 208 20.63 -7.26 -4.44
N LYS A 209 21.65 -7.20 -3.59
CA LYS A 209 21.86 -6.08 -2.64
C LYS A 209 22.04 -4.75 -3.36
N LEU A 210 22.80 -4.75 -4.45
CA LEU A 210 22.99 -3.54 -5.26
C LEU A 210 21.67 -3.08 -5.89
N ALA A 211 20.85 -4.01 -6.41
CA ALA A 211 19.55 -3.71 -6.95
C ALA A 211 18.62 -3.13 -5.88
N ALA A 212 18.54 -3.74 -4.70
CA ALA A 212 17.76 -3.21 -3.57
C ALA A 212 18.23 -1.80 -3.14
N ALA A 213 19.54 -1.55 -3.12
CA ALA A 213 20.10 -0.24 -2.81
C ALA A 213 19.70 0.82 -3.85
N ARG A 214 19.67 0.47 -5.15
CA ARG A 214 19.19 1.36 -6.22
C ARG A 214 17.73 1.72 -6.05
N PHE A 215 16.85 0.77 -5.71
CA PHE A 215 15.45 1.05 -5.38
C PHE A 215 15.31 1.88 -4.12
N GLY A 216 16.16 1.66 -3.11
CA GLY A 216 16.27 2.52 -1.94
C GLY A 216 16.68 3.95 -2.29
N GLN A 217 17.60 4.13 -3.25
CA GLN A 217 17.99 5.45 -3.76
C GLN A 217 16.83 6.13 -4.51
N LYS A 218 16.09 5.40 -5.35
CA LYS A 218 14.88 5.93 -6.01
C LYS A 218 13.85 6.37 -4.97
N PHE A 219 13.57 5.55 -3.96
CA PHE A 219 12.64 5.87 -2.88
C PHE A 219 13.01 7.17 -2.16
N LEU A 220 14.30 7.42 -1.94
CA LEU A 220 14.80 8.62 -1.25
C LEU A 220 14.87 9.87 -2.12
N GLY A 221 15.06 9.71 -3.43
CA GLY A 221 15.47 10.79 -4.33
C GLY A 221 14.52 11.09 -5.47
N GLN A 222 13.40 10.40 -5.62
CA GLN A 222 12.44 10.62 -6.72
C GLN A 222 11.06 11.02 -6.18
N PRO A 223 10.84 12.31 -5.88
CA PRO A 223 9.56 12.83 -5.38
C PRO A 223 8.57 13.06 -6.53
N GLU A 224 8.11 11.98 -7.18
CA GLU A 224 7.26 12.06 -8.38
C GLU A 224 5.85 12.55 -8.05
N ALA A 225 5.23 12.00 -7.00
CA ALA A 225 3.88 12.33 -6.56
C ALA A 225 3.71 12.11 -5.06
N LEU A 226 2.60 12.58 -4.48
CA LEU A 226 2.22 12.23 -3.13
C LEU A 226 1.68 10.79 -3.13
N ILE A 227 2.48 9.86 -2.63
CA ILE A 227 2.12 8.44 -2.56
C ILE A 227 1.58 8.06 -1.18
N HIS A 228 0.79 6.98 -1.14
CA HIS A 228 0.26 6.39 0.09
C HIS A 228 1.38 5.87 1.03
N GLY A 229 2.44 5.34 0.45
CA GLY A 229 3.66 4.89 1.13
C GLY A 229 3.59 3.50 1.76
N ASP A 230 2.39 2.90 1.95
CA ASP A 230 2.23 1.49 2.35
C ASP A 230 0.93 0.87 1.78
N LEU A 231 0.73 1.00 0.46
CA LEU A 231 -0.44 0.53 -0.26
C LEU A 231 -0.40 -0.99 -0.45
N HIS A 232 -0.81 -1.74 0.56
CA HIS A 232 -0.84 -3.20 0.52
C HIS A 232 -2.26 -3.75 0.73
N SER A 233 -2.46 -5.07 0.57
CA SER A 233 -3.77 -5.71 0.72
C SER A 233 -4.43 -5.52 2.11
N GLY A 234 -3.66 -5.13 3.12
CA GLY A 234 -4.17 -4.74 4.44
C GLY A 234 -4.64 -3.29 4.54
N SER A 235 -4.27 -2.44 3.57
CA SER A 235 -4.68 -1.04 3.48
C SER A 235 -5.81 -0.83 2.46
N VAL A 236 -6.46 -1.91 2.04
CA VAL A 236 -7.60 -1.92 1.11
C VAL A 236 -8.77 -2.64 1.75
N MET A 237 -9.93 -2.05 1.71
CA MET A 237 -11.20 -2.63 2.14
C MET A 237 -12.13 -2.84 0.95
N VAL A 238 -12.81 -3.98 0.91
CA VAL A 238 -13.60 -4.42 -0.24
C VAL A 238 -14.99 -4.91 0.15
N THR A 239 -15.92 -4.73 -0.79
CA THR A 239 -17.14 -5.51 -0.95
C THR A 239 -17.11 -6.17 -2.33
N GLU A 240 -18.15 -6.86 -2.74
CA GLU A 240 -18.27 -7.42 -4.10
C GLU A 240 -18.21 -6.33 -5.20
N THR A 241 -18.63 -5.11 -4.89
CA THR A 241 -18.81 -4.03 -5.88
C THR A 241 -18.03 -2.76 -5.60
N ASP A 242 -17.37 -2.65 -4.45
CA ASP A 242 -16.68 -1.42 -4.02
C ASP A 242 -15.33 -1.71 -3.40
N THR A 243 -14.38 -0.81 -3.68
CA THR A 243 -13.00 -0.88 -3.19
C THR A 243 -12.63 0.46 -2.57
N ARG A 244 -12.14 0.43 -1.33
CA ARG A 244 -11.76 1.62 -0.55
C ARG A 244 -10.32 1.50 -0.05
N VAL A 245 -9.58 2.59 -0.08
CA VAL A 245 -8.19 2.67 0.42
C VAL A 245 -8.17 3.40 1.75
N ILE A 246 -7.44 2.83 2.71
CA ILE A 246 -7.33 3.32 4.08
C ILE A 246 -5.86 3.35 4.51
N ASP A 247 -5.57 4.05 5.62
CA ASP A 247 -4.30 3.97 6.36
C ASP A 247 -3.06 4.56 5.64
N PRO A 248 -3.12 5.75 5.02
CA PRO A 248 -1.98 6.39 4.36
C PRO A 248 -1.04 7.12 5.33
N GLU A 249 -0.78 6.59 6.51
CA GLU A 249 0.06 7.23 7.52
C GLU A 249 1.54 7.32 7.12
N PHE A 250 1.98 6.51 6.12
CA PHE A 250 3.32 6.54 5.53
C PHE A 250 3.44 7.51 4.34
N ALA A 251 2.43 8.33 4.11
CA ALA A 251 2.39 9.20 2.94
C ALA A 251 3.56 10.19 2.89
N PHE A 252 4.11 10.37 1.69
CA PHE A 252 5.13 11.37 1.37
C PHE A 252 5.24 11.53 -0.16
N TYR A 253 5.99 12.54 -0.61
CA TYR A 253 6.35 12.64 -2.02
C TYR A 253 7.45 11.64 -2.36
N GLY A 254 7.10 10.64 -3.15
CA GLY A 254 7.96 9.53 -3.51
C GLY A 254 7.69 8.99 -4.92
N PRO A 255 8.39 7.91 -5.31
CA PRO A 255 8.21 7.30 -6.62
C PRO A 255 6.86 6.59 -6.73
N VAL A 256 6.11 6.88 -7.80
CA VAL A 256 4.79 6.26 -8.10
C VAL A 256 4.89 4.72 -8.14
N GLY A 257 5.99 4.21 -8.70
CA GLY A 257 6.27 2.78 -8.75
C GLY A 257 6.28 2.08 -7.38
N PHE A 258 6.49 2.81 -6.27
CA PHE A 258 6.48 2.24 -4.92
C PHE A 258 5.09 1.77 -4.48
N ASP A 259 4.06 2.58 -4.69
CA ASP A 259 2.68 2.20 -4.38
C ASP A 259 2.16 1.13 -5.34
N LEU A 260 2.44 1.28 -6.64
CA LEU A 260 2.14 0.25 -7.64
C LEU A 260 2.75 -1.09 -7.23
N GLY A 261 4.04 -1.09 -6.89
CA GLY A 261 4.78 -2.27 -6.47
C GLY A 261 4.31 -2.85 -5.14
N ALA A 262 3.88 -2.01 -4.19
CA ALA A 262 3.36 -2.48 -2.92
C ALA A 262 2.08 -3.29 -3.10
N PHE A 263 1.13 -2.80 -3.89
CA PHE A 263 -0.12 -3.51 -4.18
C PHE A 263 0.14 -4.76 -5.04
N PHE A 264 0.88 -4.62 -6.14
CA PHE A 264 1.24 -5.71 -7.05
C PHE A 264 1.97 -6.86 -6.32
N GLY A 265 2.97 -6.54 -5.51
CA GLY A 265 3.73 -7.51 -4.73
C GLY A 265 2.90 -8.23 -3.69
N ASN A 266 1.86 -7.59 -3.11
CA ASN A 266 0.95 -8.26 -2.20
C ASN A 266 0.01 -9.25 -2.92
N LEU A 267 -0.44 -8.94 -4.14
CA LEU A 267 -1.18 -9.90 -4.97
C LEU A 267 -0.29 -11.10 -5.36
N LEU A 268 0.98 -10.88 -5.69
CA LEU A 268 1.94 -11.98 -5.93
C LEU A 268 2.14 -12.84 -4.68
N LEU A 269 2.33 -12.24 -3.51
CA LEU A 269 2.42 -12.99 -2.24
C LEU A 269 1.15 -13.81 -1.98
N SER A 270 -0.02 -13.23 -2.23
CA SER A 270 -1.28 -13.95 -2.16
C SER A 270 -1.32 -15.11 -3.14
N TRP A 271 -0.93 -14.91 -4.40
CA TRP A 271 -0.88 -15.99 -5.40
C TRP A 271 -0.03 -17.19 -4.97
N TYR A 272 1.19 -16.91 -4.47
CA TYR A 272 2.08 -17.95 -4.00
C TYR A 272 1.57 -18.66 -2.74
N SER A 273 0.86 -17.97 -1.87
CA SER A 273 0.29 -18.53 -0.65
C SER A 273 -0.87 -19.50 -0.92
N GLN A 274 -1.61 -19.33 -2.05
CA GLN A 274 -2.80 -20.14 -2.34
C GLN A 274 -2.51 -21.66 -2.36
N ALA A 275 -1.33 -22.06 -2.84
CA ALA A 275 -0.93 -23.47 -2.79
C ALA A 275 -0.82 -23.99 -1.34
N GLY A 276 -0.54 -23.10 -0.39
CA GLY A 276 -0.53 -23.38 1.05
C GLY A 276 -1.92 -23.50 1.66
N HIS A 277 -2.92 -22.85 1.11
CA HIS A 277 -4.32 -22.88 1.54
C HIS A 277 -5.17 -23.93 0.81
N ALA A 278 -4.63 -24.62 -0.19
CA ALA A 278 -5.34 -25.66 -0.91
C ALA A 278 -5.72 -26.83 0.00
N THR A 279 -6.90 -27.42 -0.26
CA THR A 279 -7.45 -28.58 0.44
C THR A 279 -7.73 -29.70 -0.54
N SER A 280 -8.18 -30.87 -0.06
CA SER A 280 -8.59 -31.97 -0.95
C SER A 280 -9.78 -31.61 -1.86
N ASN A 281 -10.60 -30.66 -1.49
CA ASN A 281 -11.81 -30.27 -2.22
C ASN A 281 -11.64 -28.96 -3.00
N ASP A 282 -10.56 -28.22 -2.77
CA ASP A 282 -10.26 -26.95 -3.43
C ASP A 282 -8.74 -26.82 -3.57
N ASP A 283 -8.23 -27.04 -4.78
CA ASP A 283 -6.80 -26.96 -5.08
C ASP A 283 -6.32 -25.52 -5.33
N ARG A 284 -7.23 -24.54 -5.26
CA ARG A 284 -6.97 -23.12 -5.50
C ARG A 284 -6.45 -22.77 -6.88
N SER A 285 -6.53 -23.66 -7.87
CA SER A 285 -6.01 -23.39 -9.22
C SER A 285 -6.79 -22.28 -9.90
N ALA A 286 -8.11 -22.37 -9.96
CA ALA A 286 -8.97 -21.33 -10.54
C ALA A 286 -8.79 -19.98 -9.85
N TYR A 287 -8.67 -19.98 -8.52
CA TYR A 287 -8.45 -18.74 -7.77
C TYR A 287 -7.07 -18.11 -8.04
N ARG A 288 -6.04 -18.92 -8.25
CA ARG A 288 -4.72 -18.43 -8.71
C ARG A 288 -4.81 -17.79 -10.09
N ASP A 289 -5.57 -18.39 -11.01
CA ASP A 289 -5.79 -17.80 -12.34
C ASP A 289 -6.49 -16.45 -12.23
N TRP A 290 -7.52 -16.34 -11.39
CA TRP A 290 -8.18 -15.06 -11.10
C TRP A 290 -7.21 -14.01 -10.55
N ILE A 291 -6.27 -14.36 -9.64
CA ILE A 291 -5.27 -13.40 -9.14
C ILE A 291 -4.35 -12.93 -10.28
N LEU A 292 -3.97 -13.79 -11.21
CA LEU A 292 -3.18 -13.39 -12.40
C LEU A 292 -3.94 -12.41 -13.28
N GLU A 293 -5.23 -12.63 -13.47
CA GLU A 293 -6.11 -11.70 -14.18
C GLU A 293 -6.16 -10.33 -13.46
N GLN A 294 -6.24 -10.33 -12.11
CA GLN A 294 -6.22 -9.07 -11.35
C GLN A 294 -4.88 -8.32 -11.49
N LEU A 295 -3.75 -9.02 -11.52
CA LEU A 295 -2.43 -8.40 -11.75
C LEU A 295 -2.39 -7.71 -13.12
N GLN A 296 -2.87 -8.37 -14.17
CA GLN A 296 -2.94 -7.80 -15.51
C GLN A 296 -3.89 -6.61 -15.58
N ALA A 297 -5.11 -6.79 -15.05
CA ALA A 297 -6.14 -5.76 -15.10
C ALA A 297 -5.74 -4.49 -14.31
N PHE A 298 -5.04 -4.65 -13.19
CA PHE A 298 -4.53 -3.53 -12.39
C PHE A 298 -3.57 -2.64 -13.19
N TRP A 299 -2.56 -3.23 -13.83
CA TRP A 299 -1.63 -2.47 -14.66
C TRP A 299 -2.31 -1.81 -15.86
N VAL A 300 -3.19 -2.54 -16.54
CA VAL A 300 -3.94 -2.03 -17.69
C VAL A 300 -4.81 -0.83 -17.27
N ALA A 301 -5.54 -0.95 -16.16
CA ALA A 301 -6.39 0.12 -15.65
C ALA A 301 -5.58 1.35 -15.24
N PHE A 302 -4.49 1.15 -14.49
CA PHE A 302 -3.59 2.23 -14.10
C PHE A 302 -3.03 2.97 -15.32
N ARG A 303 -2.42 2.23 -16.24
CA ARG A 303 -1.80 2.81 -17.43
C ARG A 303 -2.79 3.59 -18.29
N ALA A 304 -3.96 3.01 -18.55
CA ALA A 304 -5.00 3.65 -19.34
C ALA A 304 -5.49 4.94 -18.68
N ARG A 305 -5.76 4.91 -17.38
CA ARG A 305 -6.23 6.07 -16.64
C ARG A 305 -5.16 7.15 -16.55
N TYR A 306 -3.93 6.81 -16.23
CA TYR A 306 -2.84 7.77 -16.08
C TYR A 306 -2.56 8.51 -17.40
N LEU A 307 -2.54 7.80 -18.52
CA LEU A 307 -2.38 8.41 -19.84
C LEU A 307 -3.57 9.28 -20.25
N SER A 308 -4.81 8.86 -19.97
CA SER A 308 -6.00 9.69 -20.18
C SER A 308 -5.90 11.00 -19.41
N LEU A 309 -5.55 10.93 -18.12
CA LEU A 309 -5.37 12.13 -17.29
C LEU A 309 -4.25 13.03 -17.82
N TRP A 310 -3.14 12.47 -18.26
CA TRP A 310 -2.04 13.24 -18.85
C TRP A 310 -2.48 13.99 -20.09
N ASN A 311 -3.27 13.37 -20.95
CA ASN A 311 -3.76 14.01 -22.17
C ASN A 311 -4.84 15.07 -21.91
N GLU A 312 -5.61 14.93 -20.82
CA GLU A 312 -6.78 15.77 -20.53
C GLU A 312 -6.50 16.87 -19.50
N HIS A 313 -5.54 16.66 -18.58
CA HIS A 313 -5.36 17.48 -17.37
C HIS A 313 -3.89 17.83 -17.08
N ALA A 314 -3.01 17.84 -18.09
CA ALA A 314 -1.60 18.26 -17.92
C ALA A 314 -1.52 19.80 -17.82
N GLU A 315 -1.92 20.32 -16.66
CA GLU A 315 -1.93 21.75 -16.34
C GLU A 315 -0.73 22.19 -15.48
N GLY A 316 0.13 21.21 -15.08
CA GLY A 316 1.32 21.47 -14.29
C GLY A 316 2.52 21.93 -15.10
N ASP A 317 3.65 22.13 -14.43
CA ASP A 317 4.86 22.68 -15.05
C ASP A 317 5.70 21.63 -15.80
N ALA A 318 5.43 20.34 -15.58
CA ALA A 318 6.06 19.28 -16.36
C ALA A 318 5.27 19.02 -17.65
N PHE A 319 5.93 19.07 -18.79
CA PHE A 319 5.31 18.89 -20.11
C PHE A 319 4.13 19.83 -20.38
N PRO A 320 4.27 21.14 -20.20
CA PRO A 320 3.18 22.09 -20.39
C PRO A 320 2.65 22.04 -21.83
N SER A 321 1.33 22.05 -21.98
CA SER A 321 0.65 21.81 -23.26
C SER A 321 0.98 22.83 -24.35
N ASP A 322 1.39 24.04 -23.98
CA ASP A 322 1.81 25.09 -24.90
C ASP A 322 3.15 24.81 -25.62
N LEU A 323 3.98 23.93 -25.10
CA LEU A 323 5.20 23.45 -25.76
C LEU A 323 4.93 22.38 -26.84
N PHE A 324 3.76 21.73 -26.82
CA PHE A 324 3.50 20.53 -27.64
C PHE A 324 2.33 20.76 -28.63
N GLN A 325 2.37 21.86 -29.34
CA GLN A 325 1.27 22.31 -30.22
C GLN A 325 1.33 21.71 -31.65
N ALA A 326 2.52 21.60 -32.24
CA ALA A 326 2.69 21.10 -33.60
C ALA A 326 2.52 19.55 -33.66
N PRO A 327 2.20 18.98 -34.84
CA PRO A 327 2.09 17.53 -35.01
C PRO A 327 3.35 16.75 -34.61
N ALA A 328 4.54 17.29 -34.88
CA ALA A 328 5.82 16.68 -34.49
C ALA A 328 6.00 16.65 -32.95
N ASP A 329 5.56 17.72 -32.27
CA ASP A 329 5.65 17.82 -30.80
C ASP A 329 4.74 16.79 -30.11
N ARG A 330 3.54 16.56 -30.67
CA ARG A 330 2.63 15.52 -30.17
C ARG A 330 3.22 14.13 -30.31
N ALA A 331 3.86 13.80 -31.41
CA ALA A 331 4.55 12.52 -31.58
C ALA A 331 5.72 12.35 -30.61
N ALA A 332 6.44 13.44 -30.33
CA ALA A 332 7.49 13.44 -29.29
C ALA A 332 6.90 13.22 -27.88
N LEU A 333 5.79 13.90 -27.55
CA LEU A 333 5.09 13.72 -26.27
C LEU A 333 4.58 12.28 -26.08
N GLU A 334 3.96 11.68 -27.11
CA GLU A 334 3.54 10.28 -27.06
C GLU A 334 4.71 9.33 -26.83
N THR A 335 5.89 9.65 -27.38
CA THR A 335 7.10 8.87 -27.17
C THR A 335 7.59 9.01 -25.72
N ALA A 336 7.56 10.21 -25.14
CA ALA A 336 7.88 10.45 -23.74
C ALA A 336 6.89 9.73 -22.82
N GLN A 337 5.59 9.78 -23.11
CA GLN A 337 4.57 9.05 -22.35
C GLN A 337 4.80 7.53 -22.36
N ARG A 338 5.15 6.94 -23.51
CA ARG A 338 5.50 5.51 -23.61
C ARG A 338 6.72 5.16 -22.77
N ALA A 339 7.76 5.98 -22.82
CA ALA A 339 8.98 5.81 -22.03
C ALA A 339 8.70 5.90 -20.53
N GLN A 340 7.88 6.87 -20.09
CA GLN A 340 7.47 7.01 -18.70
C GLN A 340 6.68 5.79 -18.23
N MET A 341 5.73 5.29 -19.01
CA MET A 341 4.98 4.08 -18.65
C MET A 341 5.88 2.86 -18.53
N GLN A 342 6.89 2.72 -19.39
CA GLN A 342 7.85 1.63 -19.30
C GLN A 342 8.74 1.75 -18.07
N ALA A 343 9.15 2.95 -17.70
CA ALA A 343 9.91 3.19 -16.46
C ALA A 343 9.09 2.87 -15.22
N LEU A 344 7.83 3.33 -15.16
CA LEU A 344 6.91 3.01 -14.07
C LEU A 344 6.63 1.50 -13.95
N PHE A 345 6.54 0.80 -15.09
CA PHE A 345 6.38 -0.65 -15.10
C PHE A 345 7.58 -1.36 -14.46
N ALA A 346 8.80 -1.01 -14.87
CA ALA A 346 10.01 -1.57 -14.28
C ALA A 346 10.14 -1.21 -12.78
N ASP A 347 9.78 0.01 -12.39
CA ASP A 347 9.79 0.44 -11.00
C ASP A 347 8.77 -0.32 -10.15
N MET A 348 7.55 -0.53 -10.67
CA MET A 348 6.55 -1.37 -10.03
C MET A 348 7.09 -2.77 -9.72
N LEU A 349 7.74 -3.42 -10.69
CA LEU A 349 8.30 -4.76 -10.52
C LEU A 349 9.42 -4.80 -9.48
N GLY A 350 10.34 -3.84 -9.51
CA GLY A 350 11.45 -3.79 -8.57
C GLY A 350 11.02 -3.44 -7.14
N PHE A 351 10.09 -2.50 -6.96
CA PHE A 351 9.53 -2.21 -5.64
C PHE A 351 8.65 -3.36 -5.11
N ALA A 352 7.89 -4.03 -5.98
CA ALA A 352 7.16 -5.25 -5.60
C ALA A 352 8.10 -6.30 -5.03
N ALA A 353 9.22 -6.55 -5.70
CA ALA A 353 10.23 -7.50 -5.26
C ALA A 353 10.82 -7.13 -3.88
N CYS A 354 11.18 -5.87 -3.65
CA CYS A 354 11.65 -5.39 -2.35
C CYS A 354 10.61 -5.62 -1.25
N LYS A 355 9.34 -5.31 -1.51
CA LYS A 355 8.23 -5.54 -0.57
C LYS A 355 8.00 -7.04 -0.30
N MET A 356 8.06 -7.91 -1.33
CA MET A 356 7.92 -9.36 -1.17
C MET A 356 9.04 -9.94 -0.29
N ILE A 357 10.30 -9.59 -0.57
CA ILE A 357 11.46 -10.04 0.22
C ILE A 357 11.30 -9.59 1.68
N ARG A 358 10.97 -8.33 1.92
CA ARG A 358 10.73 -7.79 3.27
C ARG A 358 9.64 -8.57 4.01
N ARG A 359 8.57 -8.96 3.35
CA ARG A 359 7.43 -9.65 3.96
C ARG A 359 7.69 -11.12 4.30
N ILE A 360 8.77 -11.71 3.77
CA ILE A 360 9.13 -13.11 4.02
C ILE A 360 10.36 -13.24 4.93
N VAL A 361 11.42 -12.42 4.70
CA VAL A 361 12.68 -12.55 5.44
C VAL A 361 12.99 -11.37 6.36
N GLY A 362 12.13 -10.36 6.39
CA GLY A 362 12.28 -9.16 7.19
C GLY A 362 11.34 -9.10 8.39
N PHE A 363 10.99 -7.89 8.77
CA PHE A 363 10.02 -7.59 9.82
C PHE A 363 8.60 -7.45 9.25
N ALA A 364 7.57 -7.73 10.06
CA ALA A 364 6.15 -7.63 9.71
C ALA A 364 5.76 -8.51 8.51
N HIS A 365 5.76 -9.80 8.74
CA HIS A 365 5.32 -10.83 7.81
C HIS A 365 3.87 -10.65 7.37
N VAL A 366 3.49 -11.28 6.26
CA VAL A 366 2.10 -11.28 5.81
C VAL A 366 1.35 -12.49 6.34
N ILE A 367 0.14 -12.26 6.81
CA ILE A 367 -0.72 -13.34 7.29
C ILE A 367 -1.08 -14.34 6.17
N ASP A 368 -1.04 -13.92 4.89
CA ASP A 368 -1.21 -14.80 3.72
C ASP A 368 -0.31 -16.05 3.83
N MET A 369 0.94 -15.87 4.24
CA MET A 369 1.91 -16.95 4.45
C MET A 369 1.81 -17.54 5.86
N GLU A 370 1.73 -16.70 6.88
CA GLU A 370 1.75 -17.15 8.28
C GLU A 370 0.51 -17.97 8.67
N ALA A 371 -0.62 -17.77 7.99
CA ALA A 371 -1.83 -18.57 8.16
C ALA A 371 -1.73 -20.00 7.60
N ILE A 372 -0.64 -20.36 6.90
CA ILE A 372 -0.37 -21.73 6.49
C ILE A 372 0.22 -22.49 7.69
N PRO A 373 -0.50 -23.45 8.27
CA PRO A 373 -0.10 -24.07 9.54
C PRO A 373 1.17 -24.93 9.45
N ASP A 374 1.31 -25.69 8.35
CA ASP A 374 2.46 -26.56 8.14
C ASP A 374 3.69 -25.75 7.71
N PRO A 375 4.78 -25.73 8.50
CA PRO A 375 5.98 -24.96 8.19
C PRO A 375 6.68 -25.40 6.90
N GLN A 376 6.63 -26.68 6.55
CA GLN A 376 7.24 -27.17 5.29
C GLN A 376 6.48 -26.66 4.07
N ARG A 377 5.16 -26.71 4.12
CA ARG A 377 4.28 -26.19 3.07
C ARG A 377 4.39 -24.68 2.94
N ARG A 378 4.42 -23.97 4.07
CA ARG A 378 4.65 -22.52 4.13
C ARG A 378 5.97 -22.15 3.48
N ALA A 379 7.07 -22.78 3.88
CA ALA A 379 8.39 -22.54 3.33
C ALA A 379 8.45 -22.77 1.82
N GLY A 380 7.74 -23.80 1.31
CA GLY A 380 7.62 -24.04 -0.12
C GLY A 380 6.93 -22.90 -0.89
N CYS A 381 5.91 -22.27 -0.30
CA CYS A 381 5.25 -21.11 -0.86
C CYS A 381 6.16 -19.87 -0.81
N GLU A 382 6.78 -19.63 0.33
CA GLU A 382 7.70 -18.52 0.57
C GLU A 382 8.93 -18.60 -0.35
N ALA A 383 9.51 -19.78 -0.53
CA ALA A 383 10.68 -19.98 -1.39
C ALA A 383 10.39 -19.62 -2.85
N ARG A 384 9.23 -20.06 -3.39
CA ARG A 384 8.81 -19.68 -4.76
C ARG A 384 8.55 -18.17 -4.88
N ALA A 385 7.92 -17.56 -3.89
CA ALA A 385 7.71 -16.12 -3.86
C ALA A 385 9.04 -15.35 -3.83
N LEU A 386 10.02 -15.82 -3.05
CA LEU A 386 11.39 -15.27 -3.02
C LEU A 386 12.13 -15.45 -4.34
N ALA A 387 11.97 -16.57 -5.01
CA ALA A 387 12.57 -16.82 -6.32
C ALA A 387 12.04 -15.82 -7.36
N MET A 388 10.72 -15.59 -7.40
CA MET A 388 10.12 -14.55 -8.25
C MET A 388 10.60 -13.16 -7.87
N ALA A 389 10.64 -12.83 -6.59
CA ALA A 389 11.13 -11.52 -6.13
C ALA A 389 12.60 -11.28 -6.53
N ARG A 390 13.46 -12.29 -6.42
CA ARG A 390 14.87 -12.21 -6.89
C ARG A 390 14.96 -11.96 -8.39
N LEU A 391 14.12 -12.61 -9.18
CA LEU A 391 14.06 -12.42 -10.64
C LEU A 391 13.63 -10.98 -10.98
N LEU A 392 12.52 -10.51 -10.39
CA LEU A 392 12.01 -9.15 -10.61
C LEU A 392 12.98 -8.06 -10.16
N LEU A 393 13.67 -8.26 -9.02
CA LEU A 393 14.57 -7.24 -8.46
C LEU A 393 15.87 -7.11 -9.24
N ARG A 394 16.41 -8.21 -9.74
CA ARG A 394 17.69 -8.21 -10.48
C ARG A 394 17.57 -7.63 -11.88
N GLN A 395 16.46 -7.83 -12.55
CA GLN A 395 16.26 -7.52 -13.96
C GLN A 395 14.81 -7.04 -14.22
N PRO A 396 14.33 -5.96 -13.56
CA PRO A 396 12.95 -5.51 -13.77
C PRO A 396 12.69 -5.07 -15.23
N GLU A 397 13.70 -4.52 -15.88
CA GLU A 397 13.67 -4.08 -17.28
C GLU A 397 13.65 -5.22 -18.30
N ARG A 398 13.91 -6.47 -17.89
CA ARG A 398 13.77 -7.65 -18.74
C ARG A 398 12.34 -7.86 -19.20
N PHE A 399 11.38 -7.50 -18.34
CA PHE A 399 9.96 -7.65 -18.65
C PHE A 399 9.48 -6.38 -19.36
N VAL A 400 9.05 -6.55 -20.61
CA VAL A 400 8.53 -5.43 -21.41
C VAL A 400 6.99 -5.39 -21.44
N SER A 401 6.35 -6.46 -20.94
CA SER A 401 4.89 -6.59 -20.87
C SER A 401 4.42 -7.33 -19.61
N MET A 402 3.19 -7.07 -19.22
CA MET A 402 2.57 -7.79 -18.09
C MET A 402 2.36 -9.27 -18.42
N THR A 403 2.11 -9.62 -19.68
CA THR A 403 1.98 -11.02 -20.13
C THR A 403 3.24 -11.81 -19.80
N GLU A 404 4.43 -11.25 -20.07
CA GLU A 404 5.70 -11.92 -19.74
C GLU A 404 5.86 -12.16 -18.23
N VAL A 405 5.42 -11.20 -17.40
CA VAL A 405 5.44 -11.36 -15.93
C VAL A 405 4.50 -12.48 -15.51
N ILE A 406 3.25 -12.47 -16.00
CA ILE A 406 2.22 -13.46 -15.68
C ILE A 406 2.67 -14.87 -16.11
N ASP A 407 3.26 -15.00 -17.28
CA ASP A 407 3.81 -16.26 -17.78
C ASP A 407 4.98 -16.78 -16.92
N ALA A 408 5.75 -15.89 -16.31
CA ALA A 408 6.86 -16.27 -15.43
C ALA A 408 6.39 -16.74 -14.06
N VAL A 409 5.29 -16.17 -13.50
CA VAL A 409 4.82 -16.46 -12.13
C VAL A 409 4.66 -17.95 -11.82
N PRO A 410 3.96 -18.77 -12.62
CA PRO A 410 3.81 -20.21 -12.35
C PRO A 410 5.07 -21.03 -12.64
N ARG A 411 5.98 -20.52 -13.49
CA ARG A 411 7.17 -21.24 -13.98
C ARG A 411 8.39 -21.09 -13.07
N VAL A 412 8.38 -20.08 -12.19
CA VAL A 412 9.52 -19.88 -11.28
C VAL A 412 9.58 -21.00 -10.26
N THR A 413 10.71 -21.69 -10.25
CA THR A 413 11.04 -22.73 -9.27
C THR A 413 11.91 -22.14 -8.16
N ALA A 414 11.80 -22.72 -6.99
CA ALA A 414 12.68 -22.38 -5.87
C ALA A 414 13.97 -23.19 -6.06
N ASP A 415 14.88 -22.68 -6.88
CA ASP A 415 16.24 -23.19 -6.88
C ASP A 415 17.00 -22.61 -5.68
N PRO A 416 17.82 -23.44 -5.01
CA PRO A 416 18.54 -23.07 -3.79
C PRO A 416 19.54 -21.91 -3.97
#